data_1574cd8937ae5a60a419dfe279de858a
#
_entry.id   1574cd8937ae5a60a419dfe279de858a
#
_cell.length_a   1.000
_cell.length_b   1.000
_cell.length_c   1.000
_cell.angle_alpha   90.00
_cell.angle_beta   90.00
_cell.angle_gamma   90.00
#
_symmetry.space_group_name_H-M   'P 1'
#
loop_
_entity.id
_entity.type
_entity.pdbx_description
1 polymer ?
#
loop_
_entity_poly.entity_id
_entity_poly.type
_entity_poly.pdbx_seq_one_letter_code
_entity_poly.pdbx_strand_id
1 'polypeptide(L)'
;MSLDPTDWAAVRAVGRRMVDDMLDYQETVRERPPWRPVPAEVKARLDEPVPLEGAPLAEVYESFRRDVLPYPTGNIHPRFWGWVMGTGTPPGMLAEMLAAGMNAHLAGFDQSASLIEKQVLKWLKSLMGFPEAASGLLVSGGTAANLNGLLAARAAKAGWDIREEGLRAGPPLTVYGSSETHSWATKACDTMGMGRAAFRQVAADTDYRLDLTACRAMILADRRAGLRPIAIIGNVGTVNTGAVDDLHGIRALSDELDLWFHIDGAFGSLAAWSASRDLVAGQERADSIAFDLHKWGYMPYEVGVVLTRDADAQLAAFGPHPGSAAYLLSLKQGVSADSTYFADRGLQLSRGFRALKVWMSMKEQGVARIGAAIQANIDQARHLAGRIEGEPRLELLAPVSLNTVCFRYAGGSVPDTRLDVLNQEILTELQERGIAVPSHTILGGRFAIRVCITNHRSELSDFDALVEAVLALGAEIVERGTDRVAVTGPQGQSHCASPASKASRSHSKPSPEAEDES
;
A
#
# COMPACT_ATOMS: atom_id res chain seq x y z
N MET A 1 22.60 -20.37 -29.03
CA MET A 1 22.53 -18.99 -29.54
C MET A 1 22.45 -18.10 -28.31
N SER A 2 23.33 -17.08 -28.18
CA SER A 2 23.26 -16.10 -27.07
C SER A 2 22.22 -15.02 -27.38
N LEU A 3 21.60 -14.49 -26.33
CA LEU A 3 20.77 -13.27 -26.40
C LEU A 3 21.59 -11.99 -26.15
N ASP A 4 22.89 -12.12 -25.88
CA ASP A 4 23.78 -10.98 -25.70
C ASP A 4 23.95 -10.20 -27.01
N PRO A 5 24.08 -8.86 -26.93
CA PRO A 5 24.26 -8.03 -28.12
C PRO A 5 25.58 -8.34 -28.84
N THR A 6 25.56 -8.34 -30.15
CA THR A 6 26.78 -8.44 -30.98
C THR A 6 27.52 -7.10 -31.06
N ASP A 7 26.81 -5.98 -30.93
CA ASP A 7 27.37 -4.62 -30.88
C ASP A 7 27.13 -3.97 -29.50
N TRP A 8 28.10 -4.13 -28.61
CA TRP A 8 28.10 -3.51 -27.28
C TRP A 8 28.25 -1.98 -27.32
N ALA A 9 28.84 -1.40 -28.37
CA ALA A 9 29.00 0.03 -28.49
C ALA A 9 27.66 0.71 -28.76
N ALA A 10 26.83 0.13 -29.63
CA ALA A 10 25.48 0.61 -29.91
C ALA A 10 24.60 0.53 -28.63
N VAL A 11 24.64 -0.59 -27.91
CA VAL A 11 23.87 -0.75 -26.64
C VAL A 11 24.30 0.29 -25.61
N ARG A 12 25.62 0.52 -25.44
CA ARG A 12 26.12 1.56 -24.52
C ARG A 12 25.67 2.96 -24.91
N ALA A 13 25.63 3.30 -26.21
CA ALA A 13 25.16 4.60 -26.67
C ALA A 13 23.70 4.84 -26.30
N VAL A 14 22.81 3.87 -26.56
CA VAL A 14 21.41 3.93 -26.20
C VAL A 14 21.22 3.96 -24.68
N GLY A 15 21.94 3.09 -23.94
CA GLY A 15 21.84 3.02 -22.47
C GLY A 15 22.25 4.34 -21.78
N ARG A 16 23.30 5.01 -22.24
CA ARG A 16 23.66 6.35 -21.72
C ARG A 16 22.54 7.35 -21.96
N ARG A 17 21.99 7.38 -23.17
CA ARG A 17 20.86 8.26 -23.50
C ARG A 17 19.63 7.96 -22.64
N MET A 18 19.31 6.67 -22.36
CA MET A 18 18.22 6.30 -21.47
C MET A 18 18.40 6.87 -20.06
N VAL A 19 19.64 6.86 -19.54
CA VAL A 19 19.95 7.43 -18.22
C VAL A 19 19.78 8.95 -18.24
N ASP A 20 20.35 9.62 -19.22
CA ASP A 20 20.28 11.08 -19.39
C ASP A 20 18.81 11.53 -19.52
N ASP A 21 18.04 10.92 -20.43
CA ASP A 21 16.62 11.23 -20.66
C ASP A 21 15.77 11.01 -19.37
N MET A 22 16.09 10.01 -18.54
CA MET A 22 15.36 9.77 -17.29
C MET A 22 15.73 10.77 -16.18
N LEU A 23 16.96 11.23 -16.13
CA LEU A 23 17.38 12.30 -15.22
C LEU A 23 16.73 13.62 -15.62
N ASP A 24 16.77 13.99 -16.89
CA ASP A 24 16.07 15.15 -17.46
C ASP A 24 14.56 15.09 -17.19
N TYR A 25 13.97 13.89 -17.33
CA TYR A 25 12.56 13.67 -17.05
C TYR A 25 12.21 13.95 -15.57
N GLN A 26 13.07 13.60 -14.63
CA GLN A 26 12.84 13.88 -13.20
C GLN A 26 13.16 15.35 -12.85
N GLU A 27 14.21 15.94 -13.42
CA GLU A 27 14.60 17.32 -13.18
C GLU A 27 13.53 18.31 -13.64
N THR A 28 12.97 18.09 -14.84
CA THR A 28 11.95 18.97 -15.45
C THR A 28 10.51 18.57 -15.14
N VAL A 29 10.27 17.71 -14.14
CA VAL A 29 8.93 17.16 -13.86
C VAL A 29 7.88 18.24 -13.56
N ARG A 30 8.27 19.34 -12.89
CA ARG A 30 7.37 20.46 -12.54
C ARG A 30 6.85 21.22 -13.77
N GLU A 31 7.55 21.17 -14.90
CA GLU A 31 7.19 21.86 -16.14
C GLU A 31 6.09 21.14 -16.93
N ARG A 32 5.72 19.92 -16.55
CA ARG A 32 4.71 19.11 -17.21
C ARG A 32 3.40 19.17 -16.45
N PRO A 33 2.27 18.82 -17.09
CA PRO A 33 1.04 18.58 -16.35
C PRO A 33 1.21 17.37 -15.44
N PRO A 34 0.59 17.35 -14.24
CA PRO A 34 0.67 16.22 -13.31
C PRO A 34 0.08 14.93 -13.88
N TRP A 35 -0.84 15.05 -14.83
CA TRP A 35 -1.43 13.94 -15.56
C TRP A 35 -2.03 14.42 -16.89
N ARG A 36 -2.15 13.54 -17.84
CA ARG A 36 -2.89 13.74 -19.08
C ARG A 36 -3.43 12.41 -19.61
N PRO A 37 -4.59 12.40 -20.29
CA PRO A 37 -5.15 11.19 -20.85
C PRO A 37 -4.27 10.63 -21.97
N VAL A 38 -4.23 9.31 -22.09
CA VAL A 38 -3.57 8.63 -23.23
C VAL A 38 -4.43 8.80 -24.46
N PRO A 39 -3.93 9.41 -25.56
CA PRO A 39 -4.68 9.60 -26.81
C PRO A 39 -5.08 8.26 -27.47
N ALA A 40 -6.17 8.28 -28.26
CA ALA A 40 -6.69 7.08 -28.91
C ALA A 40 -5.68 6.44 -29.87
N GLU A 41 -4.93 7.27 -30.60
CA GLU A 41 -3.90 6.82 -31.53
C GLU A 41 -2.68 6.18 -30.82
N VAL A 42 -2.36 6.61 -29.59
CA VAL A 42 -1.33 5.97 -28.77
C VAL A 42 -1.83 4.61 -28.25
N LYS A 43 -3.09 4.54 -27.76
CA LYS A 43 -3.71 3.28 -27.38
C LYS A 43 -3.71 2.27 -28.51
N ALA A 44 -4.03 2.70 -29.73
CA ALA A 44 -4.02 1.85 -30.91
C ALA A 44 -2.61 1.35 -31.27
N ARG A 45 -1.56 2.17 -31.11
CA ARG A 45 -0.17 1.72 -31.34
C ARG A 45 0.32 0.74 -30.27
N LEU A 46 -0.16 0.86 -29.03
CA LEU A 46 0.21 -0.06 -27.93
C LEU A 46 -0.59 -1.37 -27.93
N ASP A 47 -1.64 -1.48 -28.76
CA ASP A 47 -2.44 -2.68 -28.96
C ASP A 47 -1.93 -3.47 -30.20
N GLU A 48 -0.65 -3.80 -30.20
CA GLU A 48 0.01 -4.56 -31.27
C GLU A 48 0.14 -6.06 -30.92
N PRO A 49 0.18 -6.95 -31.92
CA PRO A 49 0.38 -8.37 -31.68
C PRO A 49 1.79 -8.65 -31.12
N VAL A 50 1.98 -9.86 -30.56
CA VAL A 50 3.29 -10.29 -30.07
C VAL A 50 4.34 -10.23 -31.19
N PRO A 51 5.48 -9.53 -30.99
CA PRO A 51 6.52 -9.43 -32.00
C PRO A 51 7.23 -10.79 -32.16
N LEU A 52 7.16 -11.36 -33.35
CA LEU A 52 7.86 -12.62 -33.69
C LEU A 52 9.31 -12.35 -34.12
N GLU A 53 9.58 -11.17 -34.65
CA GLU A 53 10.92 -10.73 -35.03
C GLU A 53 11.35 -9.56 -34.14
N GLY A 54 12.64 -9.46 -33.85
CA GLY A 54 13.20 -8.39 -33.04
C GLY A 54 13.37 -7.10 -33.81
N ALA A 55 13.42 -5.97 -33.09
CA ALA A 55 13.78 -4.66 -33.63
C ALA A 55 15.05 -4.13 -32.94
N PRO A 56 15.80 -3.18 -33.59
CA PRO A 56 16.94 -2.52 -32.96
C PRO A 56 16.54 -1.83 -31.65
N LEU A 57 17.37 -1.95 -30.61
CA LEU A 57 17.10 -1.34 -29.29
C LEU A 57 16.80 0.16 -29.38
N ALA A 58 17.48 0.89 -30.29
CA ALA A 58 17.25 2.31 -30.51
C ALA A 58 15.80 2.61 -30.96
N GLU A 59 15.24 1.79 -31.86
CA GLU A 59 13.87 1.95 -32.37
C GLU A 59 12.83 1.62 -31.25
N VAL A 60 13.07 0.56 -30.49
CA VAL A 60 12.24 0.21 -29.33
C VAL A 60 12.25 1.34 -28.31
N TYR A 61 13.42 1.94 -28.06
CA TYR A 61 13.53 3.09 -27.15
C TYR A 61 12.80 4.34 -27.68
N GLU A 62 12.84 4.63 -28.97
CA GLU A 62 12.06 5.74 -29.53
C GLU A 62 10.55 5.50 -29.40
N SER A 63 10.08 4.27 -29.54
CA SER A 63 8.67 3.92 -29.28
C SER A 63 8.29 4.18 -27.82
N PHE A 64 9.15 3.79 -26.86
CA PHE A 64 8.95 4.11 -25.44
C PHE A 64 8.86 5.63 -25.21
N ARG A 65 9.79 6.41 -25.78
CA ARG A 65 9.81 7.87 -25.61
C ARG A 65 8.57 8.55 -26.20
N ARG A 66 8.06 8.05 -27.30
CA ARG A 66 6.90 8.60 -28.01
C ARG A 66 5.57 8.20 -27.36
N ASP A 67 5.42 6.93 -26.99
CA ASP A 67 4.11 6.33 -26.68
C ASP A 67 3.92 5.99 -25.19
N VAL A 68 4.98 5.84 -24.39
CA VAL A 68 4.91 5.43 -22.99
C VAL A 68 5.29 6.57 -22.03
N LEU A 69 6.49 7.12 -22.20
CA LEU A 69 7.05 8.12 -21.29
C LEU A 69 6.17 9.37 -21.10
N PRO A 70 5.41 9.87 -22.10
CA PRO A 70 4.58 11.04 -21.91
C PRO A 70 3.28 10.81 -21.13
N TYR A 71 2.88 9.56 -20.88
CA TYR A 71 1.54 9.21 -20.34
C TYR A 71 1.59 8.34 -19.08
N PRO A 72 2.45 8.61 -18.08
CA PRO A 72 2.45 7.89 -16.81
C PRO A 72 1.27 8.30 -15.93
N THR A 73 1.11 7.63 -14.79
CA THR A 73 0.19 8.06 -13.71
C THR A 73 0.49 9.47 -13.22
N GLY A 74 1.75 9.91 -13.28
CA GLY A 74 2.19 11.24 -12.89
C GLY A 74 2.56 11.41 -11.42
N ASN A 75 2.61 10.32 -10.64
CA ASN A 75 2.85 10.36 -9.19
C ASN A 75 4.18 10.99 -8.74
N ILE A 76 5.14 11.18 -9.64
CA ILE A 76 6.36 11.93 -9.33
C ILE A 76 6.20 13.46 -9.41
N HIS A 77 5.11 13.96 -9.99
CA HIS A 77 4.85 15.40 -10.13
C HIS A 77 4.50 16.05 -8.78
N PRO A 78 5.00 17.24 -8.44
CA PRO A 78 4.77 17.90 -7.14
C PRO A 78 3.30 18.16 -6.80
N ARG A 79 2.41 18.24 -7.77
CA ARG A 79 0.95 18.44 -7.59
C ARG A 79 0.14 17.16 -7.76
N PHE A 80 0.78 15.99 -7.58
CA PHE A 80 0.09 14.71 -7.53
C PHE A 80 -0.04 14.24 -6.07
N TRP A 81 -1.27 14.16 -5.56
CA TRP A 81 -1.58 13.76 -4.19
C TRP A 81 -2.73 12.74 -4.11
N GLY A 82 -3.01 12.09 -5.23
CA GLY A 82 -4.03 11.05 -5.32
C GLY A 82 -3.60 9.75 -4.64
N TRP A 83 -4.55 9.07 -4.03
CA TRP A 83 -4.34 7.80 -3.31
C TRP A 83 -3.23 7.91 -2.26
N VAL A 84 -2.30 6.95 -2.24
CA VAL A 84 -1.05 7.00 -1.47
C VAL A 84 0.05 6.46 -2.36
N MET A 85 0.66 7.32 -3.15
CA MET A 85 1.69 6.96 -4.12
C MET A 85 2.98 7.73 -3.84
N GLY A 86 4.08 7.00 -3.71
CA GLY A 86 5.40 7.61 -3.57
C GLY A 86 5.97 8.09 -4.90
N THR A 87 7.03 8.88 -4.80
CA THR A 87 7.60 9.63 -5.92
C THR A 87 8.88 9.03 -6.49
N GLY A 88 9.53 8.13 -5.75
CA GLY A 88 10.90 7.73 -6.09
C GLY A 88 11.90 8.89 -6.02
N THR A 89 13.18 8.56 -6.20
CA THR A 89 14.30 9.50 -6.24
C THR A 89 15.30 9.09 -7.33
N PRO A 90 16.10 10.02 -7.90
CA PRO A 90 17.14 9.67 -8.88
C PRO A 90 18.12 8.59 -8.37
N PRO A 91 18.67 8.67 -7.13
CA PRO A 91 19.52 7.60 -6.61
C PRO A 91 18.82 6.24 -6.52
N GLY A 92 17.53 6.22 -6.16
CA GLY A 92 16.74 5.00 -6.13
C GLY A 92 16.55 4.37 -7.51
N MET A 93 16.30 5.20 -8.55
CA MET A 93 16.22 4.76 -9.95
C MET A 93 17.56 4.14 -10.41
N LEU A 94 18.67 4.78 -10.12
CA LEU A 94 19.99 4.25 -10.49
C LEU A 94 20.31 2.93 -9.74
N ALA A 95 19.85 2.81 -8.49
CA ALA A 95 19.98 1.56 -7.74
C ALA A 95 19.17 0.41 -8.38
N GLU A 96 17.98 0.68 -8.91
CA GLU A 96 17.19 -0.32 -9.65
C GLU A 96 17.93 -0.79 -10.91
N MET A 97 18.53 0.12 -11.66
CA MET A 97 19.36 -0.22 -12.82
C MET A 97 20.51 -1.17 -12.41
N LEU A 98 21.20 -0.86 -11.30
CA LEU A 98 22.29 -1.70 -10.80
C LEU A 98 21.78 -3.07 -10.33
N ALA A 99 20.64 -3.11 -9.63
CA ALA A 99 20.01 -4.34 -9.17
C ALA A 99 19.61 -5.25 -10.34
N ALA A 100 19.03 -4.66 -11.39
CA ALA A 100 18.68 -5.38 -12.61
C ALA A 100 19.92 -5.93 -13.35
N GLY A 101 20.99 -5.13 -13.41
CA GLY A 101 22.25 -5.55 -14.04
C GLY A 101 22.94 -6.69 -13.28
N MET A 102 22.87 -6.72 -11.93
CA MET A 102 23.37 -7.82 -11.10
C MET A 102 22.48 -9.07 -11.17
N ASN A 103 21.18 -8.89 -11.37
CA ASN A 103 20.17 -9.95 -11.40
C ASN A 103 20.29 -10.94 -10.23
N ALA A 104 20.56 -10.44 -9.01
CA ALA A 104 20.79 -11.27 -7.83
C ALA A 104 19.48 -11.89 -7.31
N HIS A 105 19.51 -13.18 -7.01
CA HIS A 105 18.40 -13.91 -6.42
C HIS A 105 18.51 -13.91 -4.89
N LEU A 106 17.54 -13.29 -4.18
CA LEU A 106 17.56 -13.11 -2.73
C LEU A 106 16.68 -14.10 -1.94
N ALA A 107 16.69 -15.36 -2.28
CA ALA A 107 16.11 -16.38 -1.41
C ALA A 107 16.95 -16.59 -0.13
N GLY A 108 18.24 -16.42 -0.26
CA GLY A 108 19.29 -16.60 0.74
C GLY A 108 20.64 -16.53 0.05
N PHE A 109 21.52 -17.50 0.29
CA PHE A 109 22.84 -17.64 -0.29
C PHE A 109 23.92 -16.71 0.33
N ASP A 110 25.17 -17.17 0.29
CA ASP A 110 26.35 -16.40 0.66
C ASP A 110 26.73 -15.45 -0.47
N GLN A 111 26.13 -14.26 -0.45
CA GLN A 111 26.32 -13.20 -1.44
C GLN A 111 26.16 -11.83 -0.80
N SER A 112 26.81 -10.82 -1.37
CA SER A 112 26.72 -9.43 -0.89
C SER A 112 25.30 -8.89 -0.84
N ALA A 113 24.45 -9.26 -1.79
CA ALA A 113 23.05 -8.85 -1.83
C ALA A 113 22.26 -9.30 -0.58
N SER A 114 22.50 -10.53 -0.08
CA SER A 114 21.91 -11.02 1.17
C SER A 114 22.40 -10.25 2.39
N LEU A 115 23.69 -9.87 2.41
CA LEU A 115 24.28 -9.06 3.50
C LEU A 115 23.67 -7.64 3.52
N ILE A 116 23.42 -7.05 2.35
CA ILE A 116 22.75 -5.75 2.24
C ILE A 116 21.31 -5.84 2.76
N GLU A 117 20.53 -6.89 2.43
CA GLU A 117 19.18 -7.04 2.97
C GLU A 117 19.18 -7.20 4.49
N LYS A 118 20.12 -8.00 5.06
CA LYS A 118 20.30 -8.10 6.51
C LYS A 118 20.62 -6.73 7.15
N GLN A 119 21.51 -5.95 6.56
CA GLN A 119 21.87 -4.63 7.05
C GLN A 119 20.69 -3.65 7.00
N VAL A 120 19.96 -3.60 5.89
CA VAL A 120 18.75 -2.78 5.73
C VAL A 120 17.72 -3.15 6.80
N LEU A 121 17.42 -4.43 6.97
CA LEU A 121 16.48 -4.89 8.01
C LEU A 121 16.94 -4.53 9.43
N LYS A 122 18.25 -4.59 9.71
CA LYS A 122 18.79 -4.12 11.00
C LYS A 122 18.54 -2.61 11.21
N TRP A 123 18.76 -1.78 10.19
CA TRP A 123 18.47 -0.36 10.26
C TRP A 123 16.98 -0.08 10.47
N LEU A 124 16.12 -0.75 9.70
CA LEU A 124 14.68 -0.56 9.80
C LEU A 124 14.14 -0.98 11.18
N LYS A 125 14.61 -2.10 11.74
CA LYS A 125 14.25 -2.50 13.10
C LYS A 125 14.60 -1.43 14.12
N SER A 126 15.82 -0.90 14.07
CA SER A 126 16.26 0.17 14.96
C SER A 126 15.41 1.43 14.82
N LEU A 127 15.13 1.86 13.59
CA LEU A 127 14.33 3.07 13.31
C LEU A 127 12.87 2.95 13.75
N MET A 128 12.32 1.74 13.73
CA MET A 128 10.94 1.46 14.15
C MET A 128 10.84 1.06 15.63
N GLY A 129 11.95 1.05 16.38
CA GLY A 129 11.96 0.67 17.80
C GLY A 129 11.72 -0.84 18.04
N PHE A 130 11.98 -1.68 17.05
CA PHE A 130 11.90 -3.13 17.20
C PHE A 130 13.20 -3.71 17.77
N PRO A 131 13.12 -4.80 18.57
CA PRO A 131 14.31 -5.44 19.12
C PRO A 131 15.24 -5.98 18.01
N GLU A 132 16.53 -6.06 18.28
CA GLU A 132 17.51 -6.57 17.32
C GLU A 132 17.21 -8.02 16.92
N ALA A 133 16.70 -8.83 17.85
CA ALA A 133 16.30 -10.22 17.62
C ALA A 133 15.03 -10.37 16.77
N ALA A 134 14.26 -9.30 16.56
CA ALA A 134 13.09 -9.34 15.71
C ALA A 134 13.44 -9.80 14.29
N SER A 135 12.49 -10.46 13.65
CA SER A 135 12.58 -10.85 12.25
C SER A 135 12.12 -9.72 11.33
N GLY A 136 12.36 -9.88 10.03
CA GLY A 136 11.87 -8.96 9.01
C GLY A 136 12.07 -9.50 7.61
N LEU A 137 11.32 -8.92 6.66
CA LEU A 137 11.41 -9.26 5.25
C LEU A 137 11.05 -8.05 4.39
N LEU A 138 11.79 -7.88 3.28
CA LEU A 138 11.39 -6.95 2.22
C LEU A 138 10.47 -7.67 1.21
N VAL A 139 9.31 -7.10 0.97
CA VAL A 139 8.26 -7.65 0.12
C VAL A 139 7.83 -6.65 -0.96
N SER A 140 6.90 -7.03 -1.82
CA SER A 140 6.41 -6.17 -2.91
C SER A 140 5.62 -4.94 -2.44
N GLY A 141 5.01 -4.99 -1.26
CA GLY A 141 4.24 -3.84 -0.75
C GLY A 141 3.34 -4.20 0.41
N GLY A 142 2.57 -3.20 0.88
CA GLY A 142 1.74 -3.27 2.09
C GLY A 142 0.83 -4.48 2.16
N THR A 143 0.14 -4.85 1.08
CA THR A 143 -0.71 -6.04 1.07
C THR A 143 0.07 -7.32 1.39
N ALA A 144 1.24 -7.49 0.78
CA ALA A 144 2.10 -8.66 1.04
C ALA A 144 2.72 -8.61 2.45
N ALA A 145 3.09 -7.41 2.92
CA ALA A 145 3.65 -7.20 4.25
C ALA A 145 2.61 -7.51 5.35
N ASN A 146 1.42 -6.95 5.22
CA ASN A 146 0.32 -7.18 6.15
C ASN A 146 -0.15 -8.65 6.16
N LEU A 147 -0.27 -9.28 4.98
CA LEU A 147 -0.58 -10.71 4.89
C LEU A 147 0.47 -11.56 5.60
N ASN A 148 1.75 -11.23 5.46
CA ASN A 148 2.85 -11.92 6.15
C ASN A 148 2.71 -11.79 7.68
N GLY A 149 2.43 -10.57 8.19
CA GLY A 149 2.18 -10.32 9.61
C GLY A 149 0.96 -11.11 10.15
N LEU A 150 -0.13 -11.18 9.38
CA LEU A 150 -1.31 -11.98 9.80
C LEU A 150 -1.09 -13.48 9.71
N LEU A 151 -0.26 -13.97 8.79
CA LEU A 151 0.11 -15.39 8.75
C LEU A 151 0.97 -15.78 9.95
N ALA A 152 1.87 -14.90 10.42
CA ALA A 152 2.60 -15.08 11.66
C ALA A 152 1.63 -15.08 12.88
N ALA A 153 0.70 -14.12 12.92
CA ALA A 153 -0.35 -14.07 13.94
C ALA A 153 -1.19 -15.35 13.98
N ARG A 154 -1.59 -15.86 12.82
CA ARG A 154 -2.34 -17.11 12.68
C ARG A 154 -1.54 -18.30 13.22
N ALA A 155 -0.27 -18.42 12.86
CA ALA A 155 0.58 -19.50 13.38
C ALA A 155 0.75 -19.42 14.90
N ALA A 156 0.96 -18.21 15.45
CA ALA A 156 1.17 -18.01 16.88
C ALA A 156 -0.09 -18.18 17.75
N LYS A 157 -1.28 -17.85 17.21
CA LYS A 157 -2.52 -17.71 18.01
C LYS A 157 -3.62 -18.72 17.64
N ALA A 158 -3.46 -19.56 16.63
CA ALA A 158 -4.42 -20.60 16.27
C ALA A 158 -4.65 -21.58 17.42
N GLY A 159 -3.58 -22.01 18.11
CA GLY A 159 -3.64 -22.94 19.25
C GLY A 159 -3.54 -24.42 18.86
N TRP A 160 -3.29 -24.69 17.60
CA TRP A 160 -2.95 -26.02 17.04
C TRP A 160 -1.97 -25.83 15.89
N ASP A 161 -1.37 -26.93 15.41
CA ASP A 161 -0.50 -26.86 14.22
C ASP A 161 -1.33 -26.68 12.94
N ILE A 162 -1.64 -25.42 12.65
CA ILE A 162 -2.52 -25.06 11.53
C ILE A 162 -1.91 -25.38 10.17
N ARG A 163 -0.58 -25.57 10.07
CA ARG A 163 0.08 -25.94 8.82
C ARG A 163 -0.08 -27.43 8.50
N GLU A 164 -0.09 -28.28 9.52
CA GLU A 164 -0.29 -29.72 9.38
C GLU A 164 -1.78 -30.07 9.34
N GLU A 165 -2.55 -29.53 10.27
CA GLU A 165 -3.93 -29.94 10.51
C GLU A 165 -4.97 -29.10 9.75
N GLY A 166 -4.55 -27.92 9.25
CA GLY A 166 -5.42 -27.00 8.51
C GLY A 166 -6.42 -26.25 9.39
N LEU A 167 -7.26 -25.44 8.78
CA LEU A 167 -8.24 -24.59 9.47
C LEU A 167 -9.39 -25.36 10.14
N ARG A 168 -9.67 -26.58 9.71
CA ARG A 168 -10.79 -27.39 10.22
C ARG A 168 -10.51 -28.11 11.52
N ALA A 169 -9.24 -28.14 11.97
CA ALA A 169 -8.85 -28.78 13.20
C ALA A 169 -9.26 -28.01 14.46
N GLY A 170 -9.60 -26.74 14.30
CA GLY A 170 -10.01 -25.89 15.42
C GLY A 170 -11.19 -24.97 15.10
N PRO A 171 -11.55 -24.11 16.06
CA PRO A 171 -12.66 -23.16 15.89
C PRO A 171 -12.35 -22.11 14.81
N PRO A 172 -13.38 -21.51 14.17
CA PRO A 172 -13.16 -20.46 13.19
C PRO A 172 -12.38 -19.28 13.77
N LEU A 173 -11.33 -18.85 13.05
CA LEU A 173 -10.46 -17.75 13.47
C LEU A 173 -11.05 -16.40 13.07
N THR A 174 -10.81 -15.36 13.89
CA THR A 174 -11.26 -13.98 13.62
C THR A 174 -10.14 -12.96 13.87
N VAL A 175 -10.16 -11.88 13.07
CA VAL A 175 -9.25 -10.74 13.10
C VAL A 175 -10.08 -9.47 13.18
N TYR A 176 -9.68 -8.50 13.98
CA TYR A 176 -10.42 -7.26 14.24
C TYR A 176 -9.67 -6.04 13.74
N GLY A 177 -10.38 -5.07 13.22
CA GLY A 177 -9.85 -3.78 12.81
C GLY A 177 -10.98 -2.79 12.59
N SER A 178 -10.63 -1.51 12.49
CA SER A 178 -11.58 -0.43 12.24
C SER A 178 -12.30 -0.60 10.89
N SER A 179 -13.50 -0.02 10.76
CA SER A 179 -14.17 0.17 9.46
C SER A 179 -13.33 0.99 8.48
N GLU A 180 -12.34 1.76 8.98
CA GLU A 180 -11.37 2.52 8.19
C GLU A 180 -10.14 1.70 7.77
N THR A 181 -10.02 0.44 8.23
CA THR A 181 -8.92 -0.44 7.80
C THR A 181 -9.03 -0.73 6.30
N HIS A 182 -7.91 -0.61 5.60
CA HIS A 182 -7.84 -0.84 4.15
C HIS A 182 -8.31 -2.24 3.76
N SER A 183 -8.94 -2.38 2.61
CA SER A 183 -9.56 -3.63 2.08
C SER A 183 -8.62 -4.84 2.00
N TRP A 184 -7.30 -4.66 2.15
CA TRP A 184 -6.35 -5.76 2.23
C TRP A 184 -6.69 -6.74 3.36
N ALA A 185 -7.24 -6.27 4.51
CA ALA A 185 -7.56 -7.12 5.65
C ALA A 185 -8.63 -8.18 5.31
N THR A 186 -9.70 -7.75 4.65
CA THR A 186 -10.72 -8.67 4.14
C THR A 186 -10.13 -9.64 3.11
N LYS A 187 -9.30 -9.14 2.18
CA LYS A 187 -8.62 -9.95 1.17
C LYS A 187 -7.63 -10.95 1.82
N ALA A 188 -6.93 -10.55 2.87
CA ALA A 188 -6.04 -11.43 3.61
C ALA A 188 -6.80 -12.59 4.26
N CYS A 189 -7.90 -12.32 4.95
CA CYS A 189 -8.74 -13.36 5.54
C CYS A 189 -9.30 -14.34 4.49
N ASP A 190 -9.72 -13.81 3.34
CA ASP A 190 -10.16 -14.62 2.19
C ASP A 190 -9.00 -15.51 1.67
N THR A 191 -7.85 -14.93 1.41
CA THR A 191 -6.65 -15.62 0.92
C THR A 191 -6.14 -16.68 1.89
N MET A 192 -6.23 -16.42 3.21
CA MET A 192 -5.85 -17.39 4.24
C MET A 192 -6.87 -18.54 4.42
N GLY A 193 -7.95 -18.57 3.65
CA GLY A 193 -9.00 -19.57 3.74
C GLY A 193 -9.95 -19.41 4.94
N MET A 194 -9.82 -18.32 5.69
CA MET A 194 -10.69 -18.03 6.84
C MET A 194 -12.07 -17.49 6.42
N GLY A 195 -12.17 -17.00 5.17
CA GLY A 195 -13.35 -16.31 4.64
C GLY A 195 -13.40 -14.83 5.03
N ARG A 196 -14.08 -14.01 4.22
CA ARG A 196 -14.14 -12.55 4.41
C ARG A 196 -14.77 -12.14 5.73
N ALA A 197 -15.76 -12.90 6.21
CA ALA A 197 -16.44 -12.65 7.48
C ALA A 197 -15.53 -12.82 8.72
N ALA A 198 -14.35 -13.45 8.55
CA ALA A 198 -13.37 -13.56 9.61
C ALA A 198 -12.71 -12.20 9.95
N PHE A 199 -12.67 -11.26 9.01
CA PHE A 199 -12.35 -9.88 9.32
C PHE A 199 -13.56 -9.18 9.93
N ARG A 200 -13.47 -8.88 11.21
CA ARG A 200 -14.50 -8.21 12.01
C ARG A 200 -14.28 -6.71 11.96
N GLN A 201 -15.07 -6.02 11.15
CA GLN A 201 -15.05 -4.57 11.08
C GLN A 201 -15.71 -3.97 12.32
N VAL A 202 -14.92 -3.27 13.12
CA VAL A 202 -15.35 -2.52 14.28
C VAL A 202 -15.65 -1.09 13.86
N ALA A 203 -16.68 -0.46 14.44
CA ALA A 203 -16.97 0.95 14.19
C ALA A 203 -15.75 1.84 14.50
N ALA A 204 -15.56 2.88 13.70
CA ALA A 204 -14.65 3.96 14.03
C ALA A 204 -15.33 5.00 14.92
N ASP A 205 -14.54 5.71 15.73
CA ASP A 205 -14.99 6.88 16.48
C ASP A 205 -15.17 8.11 15.56
N THR A 206 -15.51 9.26 16.16
CA THR A 206 -15.70 10.52 15.41
C THR A 206 -14.42 11.06 14.77
N ASP A 207 -13.26 10.60 15.22
CA ASP A 207 -11.95 10.94 14.69
C ASP A 207 -11.41 9.88 13.70
N TYR A 208 -12.27 8.95 13.25
CA TYR A 208 -11.96 7.86 12.33
C TYR A 208 -10.93 6.85 12.87
N ARG A 209 -10.88 6.66 14.20
CA ARG A 209 -10.03 5.69 14.89
C ARG A 209 -10.83 4.48 15.35
N LEU A 210 -10.15 3.36 15.59
CA LEU A 210 -10.77 2.15 16.15
C LEU A 210 -11.43 2.42 17.51
N ASP A 211 -12.74 2.18 17.63
CA ASP A 211 -13.43 2.21 18.92
C ASP A 211 -13.03 0.97 19.74
N LEU A 212 -12.18 1.17 20.75
CA LEU A 212 -11.67 0.10 21.61
C LEU A 212 -12.75 -0.55 22.45
N THR A 213 -13.77 0.20 22.85
CA THR A 213 -14.90 -0.33 23.64
C THR A 213 -15.74 -1.27 22.78
N ALA A 214 -16.08 -0.86 21.58
CA ALA A 214 -16.79 -1.68 20.61
C ALA A 214 -15.95 -2.91 20.19
N CYS A 215 -14.64 -2.73 19.99
CA CYS A 215 -13.72 -3.81 19.67
C CYS A 215 -13.70 -4.88 20.75
N ARG A 216 -13.52 -4.50 22.02
CA ARG A 216 -13.54 -5.40 23.17
C ARG A 216 -14.86 -6.16 23.27
N ALA A 217 -15.98 -5.46 23.15
CA ALA A 217 -17.31 -6.07 23.20
C ALA A 217 -17.51 -7.13 22.12
N MET A 218 -17.08 -6.84 20.89
CA MET A 218 -17.16 -7.75 19.74
C MET A 218 -16.29 -9.00 19.94
N ILE A 219 -15.03 -8.84 20.39
CA ILE A 219 -14.12 -9.95 20.69
C ILE A 219 -14.72 -10.89 21.75
N LEU A 220 -15.27 -10.33 22.83
CA LEU A 220 -15.88 -11.14 23.89
C LEU A 220 -17.17 -11.85 23.42
N ALA A 221 -17.94 -11.23 22.54
CA ALA A 221 -19.12 -11.86 21.94
C ALA A 221 -18.71 -13.03 21.03
N ASP A 222 -17.69 -12.86 20.20
CA ASP A 222 -17.19 -13.92 19.31
C ASP A 222 -16.62 -15.10 20.10
N ARG A 223 -15.91 -14.86 21.21
CA ARG A 223 -15.44 -15.93 22.10
C ARG A 223 -16.61 -16.73 22.70
N ARG A 224 -17.68 -16.05 23.15
CA ARG A 224 -18.89 -16.72 23.65
C ARG A 224 -19.60 -17.53 22.57
N ALA A 225 -19.50 -17.10 21.32
CA ALA A 225 -20.03 -17.82 20.15
C ALA A 225 -19.14 -18.98 19.68
N GLY A 226 -18.04 -19.27 20.39
CA GLY A 226 -17.13 -20.36 20.05
C GLY A 226 -16.13 -20.04 18.93
N LEU A 227 -15.99 -18.77 18.56
CA LEU A 227 -14.96 -18.33 17.62
C LEU A 227 -13.62 -18.10 18.36
N ARG A 228 -12.52 -18.12 17.61
CA ARG A 228 -11.18 -17.86 18.14
C ARG A 228 -10.60 -16.56 17.59
N PRO A 229 -10.67 -15.46 18.32
CA PRO A 229 -9.95 -14.22 18.04
C PRO A 229 -8.44 -14.47 18.05
N ILE A 230 -7.73 -13.97 17.01
CA ILE A 230 -6.27 -14.15 16.90
C ILE A 230 -5.51 -12.83 16.84
N ALA A 231 -6.08 -11.74 16.28
CA ALA A 231 -5.35 -10.49 16.10
C ALA A 231 -6.26 -9.26 16.13
N ILE A 232 -5.68 -8.13 16.58
CA ILE A 232 -6.22 -6.79 16.38
C ILE A 232 -5.27 -6.04 15.44
N ILE A 233 -5.83 -5.38 14.42
CA ILE A 233 -5.12 -4.51 13.49
C ILE A 233 -5.28 -3.07 13.96
N GLY A 234 -4.16 -2.40 14.25
CA GLY A 234 -4.10 -0.96 14.45
C GLY A 234 -3.63 -0.28 13.18
N ASN A 235 -4.27 0.82 12.82
CA ASN A 235 -3.90 1.60 11.64
C ASN A 235 -3.01 2.78 12.06
N VAL A 236 -1.90 2.94 11.37
CA VAL A 236 -1.07 4.16 11.45
C VAL A 236 -1.19 4.88 10.11
N GLY A 237 -2.18 5.75 10.03
CA GLY A 237 -2.63 6.38 8.80
C GLY A 237 -3.73 5.57 8.11
N THR A 238 -5.00 5.73 8.52
CA THR A 238 -6.14 5.13 7.83
C THR A 238 -6.22 5.61 6.38
N VAL A 239 -6.72 4.74 5.49
CA VAL A 239 -6.67 5.02 4.05
C VAL A 239 -7.48 6.25 3.65
N ASN A 240 -8.58 6.56 4.33
CA ASN A 240 -9.45 7.69 3.98
C ASN A 240 -8.92 9.01 4.55
N THR A 241 -8.67 9.08 5.85
CA THR A 241 -8.42 10.33 6.58
C THR A 241 -6.99 10.49 7.09
N GLY A 242 -6.19 9.42 7.07
CA GLY A 242 -4.85 9.43 7.68
C GLY A 242 -4.86 9.37 9.21
N ALA A 243 -5.99 9.01 9.83
CA ALA A 243 -6.10 8.87 11.28
C ALA A 243 -5.13 7.81 11.83
N VAL A 244 -4.68 8.00 13.05
CA VAL A 244 -3.85 7.04 13.78
C VAL A 244 -4.65 6.50 14.95
N ASP A 245 -4.80 5.18 15.02
CA ASP A 245 -5.51 4.51 16.10
C ASP A 245 -4.79 4.69 17.46
N ASP A 246 -5.49 4.50 18.57
CA ASP A 246 -4.87 4.47 19.90
C ASP A 246 -4.03 3.20 20.07
N LEU A 247 -2.76 3.28 19.66
CA LEU A 247 -1.83 2.14 19.66
C LEU A 247 -1.53 1.61 21.06
N HIS A 248 -1.51 2.49 22.06
CA HIS A 248 -1.31 2.10 23.46
C HIS A 248 -2.54 1.34 24.01
N GLY A 249 -3.73 1.83 23.70
CA GLY A 249 -4.98 1.17 24.06
C GLY A 249 -5.14 -0.18 23.35
N ILE A 250 -4.78 -0.27 22.06
CA ILE A 250 -4.78 -1.54 21.31
C ILE A 250 -3.80 -2.54 21.94
N ARG A 251 -2.57 -2.09 22.32
CA ARG A 251 -1.61 -2.97 22.99
C ARG A 251 -2.17 -3.50 24.31
N ALA A 252 -2.72 -2.61 25.14
CA ALA A 252 -3.31 -3.00 26.43
C ALA A 252 -4.46 -4.00 26.24
N LEU A 253 -5.35 -3.78 25.27
CA LEU A 253 -6.45 -4.69 24.95
C LEU A 253 -5.94 -6.03 24.40
N SER A 254 -4.90 -6.02 23.59
CA SER A 254 -4.28 -7.24 23.06
C SER A 254 -3.61 -8.05 24.16
N ASP A 255 -2.96 -7.40 25.14
CA ASP A 255 -2.38 -8.06 26.30
C ASP A 255 -3.46 -8.66 27.21
N GLU A 256 -4.54 -7.91 27.51
CA GLU A 256 -5.69 -8.37 28.29
C GLU A 256 -6.31 -9.63 27.70
N LEU A 257 -6.44 -9.66 26.38
CA LEU A 257 -7.19 -10.69 25.66
C LEU A 257 -6.30 -11.74 24.97
N ASP A 258 -5.01 -11.75 25.21
CA ASP A 258 -4.02 -12.66 24.58
C ASP A 258 -4.17 -12.71 23.05
N LEU A 259 -4.12 -11.53 22.40
CA LEU A 259 -4.23 -11.36 20.95
C LEU A 259 -2.94 -10.81 20.37
N TRP A 260 -2.72 -11.09 19.09
CA TRP A 260 -1.63 -10.51 18.30
C TRP A 260 -1.98 -9.07 17.95
N PHE A 261 -1.08 -8.13 18.23
CA PHE A 261 -1.20 -6.76 17.81
C PHE A 261 -0.42 -6.54 16.49
N HIS A 262 -1.13 -6.40 15.41
CA HIS A 262 -0.57 -6.09 14.09
C HIS A 262 -0.80 -4.62 13.74
N ILE A 263 0.20 -3.95 13.16
CA ILE A 263 0.06 -2.59 12.66
C ILE A 263 0.09 -2.58 11.14
N ASP A 264 -0.98 -2.05 10.54
CA ASP A 264 -0.95 -1.51 9.20
C ASP A 264 -0.48 -0.06 9.25
N GLY A 265 0.80 0.11 8.99
CA GLY A 265 1.44 1.41 8.90
C GLY A 265 1.90 1.73 7.48
N ALA A 266 1.16 1.26 6.46
CA ALA A 266 1.57 1.24 5.06
C ALA A 266 2.23 2.55 4.59
N PHE A 267 1.82 3.70 5.11
CA PHE A 267 2.54 4.96 4.89
C PHE A 267 2.84 5.70 6.20
N GLY A 268 1.88 5.75 7.12
CA GLY A 268 1.94 6.62 8.30
C GLY A 268 3.04 6.25 9.29
N SER A 269 3.42 4.98 9.39
CA SER A 269 4.48 4.53 10.30
C SER A 269 5.82 5.23 10.07
N LEU A 270 6.09 5.73 8.87
CA LEU A 270 7.32 6.46 8.56
C LEU A 270 7.40 7.85 9.22
N ALA A 271 6.30 8.37 9.78
CA ALA A 271 6.33 9.55 10.65
C ALA A 271 7.28 9.38 11.86
N ALA A 272 7.58 8.14 12.26
CA ALA A 272 8.61 7.82 13.26
C ALA A 272 10.01 8.37 12.92
N TRP A 273 10.29 8.62 11.64
CA TRP A 273 11.57 9.18 11.19
C TRP A 273 11.61 10.70 11.22
N SER A 274 10.47 11.36 11.46
CA SER A 274 10.31 12.82 11.48
C SER A 274 10.43 13.41 12.89
N ALA A 275 10.36 14.74 12.98
CA ALA A 275 10.24 15.45 14.26
C ALA A 275 8.90 15.17 14.96
N SER A 276 7.86 14.79 14.20
CA SER A 276 6.53 14.45 14.69
C SER A 276 6.35 12.97 15.04
N ARG A 277 7.42 12.26 15.42
CA ARG A 277 7.41 10.83 15.77
C ARG A 277 6.40 10.46 16.86
N ASP A 278 6.07 11.40 17.74
CA ASP A 278 5.11 11.17 18.83
C ASP A 278 3.68 10.91 18.32
N LEU A 279 3.36 11.34 17.09
CA LEU A 279 2.07 11.05 16.47
C LEU A 279 1.83 9.55 16.23
N VAL A 280 2.88 8.76 16.22
CA VAL A 280 2.84 7.31 15.96
C VAL A 280 3.45 6.49 17.11
N ALA A 281 3.56 7.10 18.31
CA ALA A 281 4.08 6.43 19.50
C ALA A 281 3.21 5.22 19.86
N GLY A 282 3.86 4.13 20.31
CA GLY A 282 3.21 2.85 20.62
C GLY A 282 3.37 1.82 19.51
N GLN A 283 3.71 2.23 18.26
CA GLN A 283 3.93 1.27 17.17
C GLN A 283 5.11 0.33 17.43
N GLU A 284 6.10 0.78 18.18
CA GLU A 284 7.27 0.00 18.59
C GLU A 284 6.90 -1.18 19.51
N ARG A 285 5.65 -1.22 20.03
CA ARG A 285 5.15 -2.29 20.91
C ARG A 285 4.35 -3.37 20.17
N ALA A 286 4.15 -3.22 18.87
CA ALA A 286 3.40 -4.21 18.09
C ALA A 286 4.13 -5.56 18.01
N ASP A 287 3.38 -6.63 17.83
CA ASP A 287 3.92 -7.97 17.54
C ASP A 287 4.41 -8.05 16.09
N SER A 288 3.72 -7.36 15.17
CA SER A 288 4.18 -7.14 13.81
C SER A 288 3.74 -5.81 13.24
N ILE A 289 4.53 -5.26 12.31
CA ILE A 289 4.25 -4.01 11.62
C ILE A 289 4.55 -4.15 10.13
N ALA A 290 3.66 -3.62 9.32
CA ALA A 290 3.82 -3.53 7.86
C ALA A 290 3.89 -2.05 7.43
N PHE A 291 4.85 -1.70 6.56
CA PHE A 291 4.97 -0.35 5.99
C PHE A 291 5.63 -0.37 4.62
N ASP A 292 5.39 0.67 3.81
CA ASP A 292 5.88 0.78 2.45
C ASP A 292 6.91 1.90 2.30
N LEU A 293 8.15 1.51 1.99
CA LEU A 293 9.20 2.48 1.67
C LEU A 293 8.96 3.15 0.32
N HIS A 294 8.23 2.50 -0.58
CA HIS A 294 7.87 3.06 -1.88
C HIS A 294 6.72 4.07 -1.82
N LYS A 295 6.10 4.30 -0.65
CA LYS A 295 5.12 5.37 -0.41
C LYS A 295 5.83 6.59 0.18
N TRP A 296 5.70 6.80 1.47
CA TRP A 296 6.26 7.98 2.15
C TRP A 296 7.77 7.87 2.45
N GLY A 297 8.41 6.74 2.14
CA GLY A 297 9.86 6.58 2.14
C GLY A 297 10.54 7.06 0.86
N TYR A 298 9.79 7.54 -0.12
CA TYR A 298 10.25 8.10 -1.39
C TYR A 298 11.16 7.18 -2.21
N MET A 299 11.01 5.87 -2.05
CA MET A 299 11.78 4.90 -2.84
C MET A 299 10.99 4.50 -4.10
N PRO A 300 11.65 4.15 -5.20
CA PRO A 300 10.96 3.64 -6.38
C PRO A 300 10.18 2.36 -6.10
N TYR A 301 9.06 2.17 -6.78
CA TYR A 301 8.31 0.91 -6.77
C TYR A 301 9.21 -0.24 -7.22
N GLU A 302 9.12 -1.42 -6.53
CA GLU A 302 8.32 -1.68 -5.34
C GLU A 302 9.21 -2.09 -4.14
N VAL A 303 8.87 -1.65 -2.94
CA VAL A 303 9.46 -2.14 -1.70
C VAL A 303 8.54 -1.88 -0.51
N GLY A 304 8.00 -2.96 0.05
CA GLY A 304 7.31 -2.99 1.35
C GLY A 304 8.15 -3.75 2.37
N VAL A 305 7.80 -3.58 3.63
CA VAL A 305 8.51 -4.16 4.78
C VAL A 305 7.51 -4.79 5.72
N VAL A 306 7.81 -5.98 6.21
CA VAL A 306 7.20 -6.52 7.42
C VAL A 306 8.30 -6.73 8.47
N LEU A 307 8.06 -6.28 9.70
CA LEU A 307 8.85 -6.66 10.86
C LEU A 307 7.97 -7.46 11.81
N THR A 308 8.53 -8.52 12.37
CA THR A 308 7.85 -9.41 13.32
C THR A 308 8.70 -9.53 14.57
N ARG A 309 8.14 -9.15 15.73
CA ARG A 309 8.86 -9.09 16.99
C ARG A 309 9.40 -10.46 17.40
N ASP A 310 8.55 -11.47 17.32
CA ASP A 310 8.91 -12.87 17.56
C ASP A 310 9.32 -13.52 16.22
N ALA A 311 10.62 -13.77 16.07
CA ALA A 311 11.17 -14.38 14.87
C ALA A 311 10.69 -15.84 14.67
N ASP A 312 10.42 -16.56 15.76
CA ASP A 312 9.97 -17.95 15.72
C ASP A 312 8.52 -18.03 15.21
N ALA A 313 7.68 -17.05 15.55
CA ALA A 313 6.32 -16.96 15.02
C ALA A 313 6.29 -16.79 13.50
N GLN A 314 7.24 -16.02 12.94
CA GLN A 314 7.37 -15.90 11.48
C GLN A 314 7.89 -17.21 10.86
N LEU A 315 8.88 -17.85 11.46
CA LEU A 315 9.36 -19.16 11.00
C LEU A 315 8.30 -20.25 11.13
N ALA A 316 7.48 -20.23 12.19
CA ALA A 316 6.35 -21.14 12.33
C ALA A 316 5.33 -20.99 11.19
N ALA A 317 5.17 -19.77 10.64
CA ALA A 317 4.27 -19.54 9.51
C ALA A 317 4.85 -19.96 8.16
N PHE A 318 6.14 -19.82 7.94
CA PHE A 318 6.76 -19.92 6.61
C PHE A 318 7.96 -20.86 6.54
N GLY A 319 8.53 -21.25 7.66
CA GLY A 319 9.76 -22.03 7.73
C GLY A 319 9.71 -23.37 7.02
N PRO A 320 10.85 -24.05 6.85
CA PRO A 320 10.94 -25.28 6.12
C PRO A 320 10.08 -26.37 6.77
N HIS A 321 9.51 -27.21 5.93
CA HIS A 321 8.67 -28.34 6.31
C HIS A 321 9.47 -29.65 6.20
N PRO A 322 9.23 -30.69 7.03
CA PRO A 322 9.71 -32.01 6.77
C PRO A 322 9.29 -32.48 5.36
N GLY A 323 10.24 -32.67 4.45
CA GLY A 323 9.96 -32.91 3.03
C GLY A 323 10.20 -31.71 2.10
N SER A 324 10.74 -30.61 2.60
CA SER A 324 11.27 -29.54 1.75
C SER A 324 12.26 -30.11 0.74
N ALA A 325 12.24 -29.56 -0.48
CA ALA A 325 13.07 -30.05 -1.57
C ALA A 325 14.56 -30.07 -1.18
N ALA A 326 15.21 -31.23 -1.32
CA ALA A 326 16.58 -31.45 -0.85
C ALA A 326 17.60 -30.46 -1.43
N TYR A 327 17.36 -29.92 -2.64
CA TYR A 327 18.25 -28.93 -3.27
C TYR A 327 18.22 -27.54 -2.59
N LEU A 328 17.24 -27.30 -1.70
CA LEU A 328 17.12 -26.05 -0.91
C LEU A 328 17.84 -26.13 0.44
N LEU A 329 18.41 -27.29 0.80
CA LEU A 329 19.11 -27.47 2.06
C LEU A 329 20.42 -26.67 2.07
N SER A 330 20.65 -25.90 3.13
CA SER A 330 21.90 -25.19 3.34
C SER A 330 23.07 -26.17 3.55
N LEU A 331 24.18 -25.89 2.92
CA LEU A 331 25.43 -26.63 3.11
C LEU A 331 26.32 -25.90 4.13
N LYS A 332 27.34 -26.57 4.65
CA LYS A 332 28.31 -25.95 5.56
C LYS A 332 29.29 -24.99 4.86
N GLN A 333 29.45 -25.12 3.56
CA GLN A 333 30.37 -24.32 2.72
C GLN A 333 29.78 -24.12 1.32
N GLY A 334 30.29 -23.15 0.58
CA GLY A 334 29.85 -22.81 -0.76
C GLY A 334 28.71 -21.80 -0.78
N VAL A 335 28.13 -21.56 -1.94
CA VAL A 335 27.13 -20.51 -2.19
C VAL A 335 25.85 -20.65 -1.34
N SER A 336 25.53 -21.84 -0.87
CA SER A 336 24.36 -22.10 0.00
C SER A 336 24.70 -22.12 1.49
N ALA A 337 25.95 -21.77 1.87
CA ALA A 337 26.42 -21.84 3.26
C ALA A 337 25.86 -20.71 4.12
N ASP A 338 25.59 -21.02 5.37
CA ASP A 338 25.38 -20.12 6.54
C ASP A 338 24.61 -18.80 6.24
N SER A 339 23.59 -18.88 5.40
CA SER A 339 22.80 -17.72 5.04
C SER A 339 21.45 -17.72 5.75
N THR A 340 21.00 -16.52 6.15
CA THR A 340 19.58 -16.34 6.45
C THR A 340 18.78 -16.67 5.19
N TYR A 341 17.99 -17.74 5.24
CA TYR A 341 17.15 -18.11 4.11
C TYR A 341 15.88 -17.26 4.17
N PHE A 342 15.85 -16.15 3.43
CA PHE A 342 14.73 -15.20 3.43
C PHE A 342 13.43 -15.80 2.91
N ALA A 343 13.52 -16.83 2.06
CA ALA A 343 12.35 -17.57 1.57
C ALA A 343 11.56 -18.27 2.70
N ASP A 344 12.23 -18.60 3.82
CA ASP A 344 11.58 -19.19 5.00
C ASP A 344 10.85 -18.16 5.88
N ARG A 345 10.80 -16.91 5.45
CA ARG A 345 10.17 -15.79 6.18
C ARG A 345 8.99 -15.18 5.44
N GLY A 346 8.59 -15.75 4.30
CA GLY A 346 7.49 -15.24 3.49
C GLY A 346 7.10 -16.16 2.34
N LEU A 347 6.18 -15.70 1.51
CA LEU A 347 5.57 -16.48 0.44
C LEU A 347 6.47 -16.64 -0.81
N GLN A 348 7.51 -15.80 -0.96
CA GLN A 348 8.30 -15.75 -2.19
C GLN A 348 9.59 -16.54 -2.04
N LEU A 349 9.79 -17.53 -2.91
CA LEU A 349 11.08 -18.20 -3.08
C LEU A 349 12.01 -17.34 -3.95
N SER A 350 11.59 -17.00 -5.15
CA SER A 350 12.35 -16.12 -6.04
C SER A 350 12.09 -14.66 -5.65
N ARG A 351 13.16 -13.96 -5.27
CA ARG A 351 13.11 -12.59 -4.77
C ARG A 351 14.16 -11.73 -5.46
N GLY A 352 13.76 -10.55 -5.93
CA GLY A 352 14.67 -9.55 -6.48
C GLY A 352 15.41 -8.74 -5.42
N PHE A 353 16.43 -8.00 -5.83
CA PHE A 353 17.32 -7.23 -4.95
C PHE A 353 16.68 -5.88 -4.52
N ARG A 354 15.52 -5.92 -3.85
CA ARG A 354 14.81 -4.74 -3.34
C ARG A 354 15.63 -3.93 -2.34
N ALA A 355 16.51 -4.58 -1.59
CA ALA A 355 17.32 -3.93 -0.57
C ALA A 355 18.32 -2.91 -1.13
N LEU A 356 18.77 -3.05 -2.39
CA LEU A 356 19.78 -2.16 -2.96
C LEU A 356 19.31 -0.71 -3.03
N LYS A 357 18.08 -0.47 -3.53
CA LYS A 357 17.52 0.88 -3.59
C LYS A 357 17.32 1.49 -2.21
N VAL A 358 16.93 0.68 -1.21
CA VAL A 358 16.80 1.13 0.18
C VAL A 358 18.16 1.52 0.74
N TRP A 359 19.14 0.64 0.59
CA TRP A 359 20.51 0.85 1.07
C TRP A 359 21.16 2.09 0.46
N MET A 360 21.08 2.24 -0.88
CA MET A 360 21.67 3.39 -1.58
C MET A 360 20.97 4.70 -1.21
N SER A 361 19.62 4.71 -1.21
CA SER A 361 18.84 5.90 -0.85
C SER A 361 19.13 6.34 0.60
N MET A 362 19.15 5.40 1.56
CA MET A 362 19.45 5.74 2.94
C MET A 362 20.90 6.20 3.15
N LYS A 363 21.86 5.67 2.39
CA LYS A 363 23.27 6.09 2.49
C LYS A 363 23.52 7.44 1.82
N GLU A 364 22.86 7.72 0.73
CA GLU A 364 23.04 8.98 -0.01
C GLU A 364 22.25 10.12 0.64
N GLN A 365 20.98 9.90 0.99
CA GLN A 365 20.12 10.94 1.58
C GLN A 365 20.34 11.10 3.09
N GLY A 366 20.60 10.00 3.79
CA GLY A 366 20.55 9.93 5.25
C GLY A 366 19.11 9.94 5.79
N VAL A 367 18.86 9.22 6.87
CA VAL A 367 17.54 9.15 7.51
C VAL A 367 17.06 10.52 7.98
N ALA A 368 17.95 11.38 8.44
CA ALA A 368 17.59 12.74 8.89
C ALA A 368 16.97 13.58 7.76
N ARG A 369 17.51 13.51 6.55
CA ARG A 369 16.96 14.24 5.39
C ARG A 369 15.63 13.66 4.92
N ILE A 370 15.50 12.32 4.91
CA ILE A 370 14.21 11.66 4.61
C ILE A 370 13.16 12.05 5.67
N GLY A 371 13.54 12.03 6.96
CA GLY A 371 12.65 12.44 8.05
C GLY A 371 12.24 13.91 7.98
N ALA A 372 13.13 14.80 7.55
CA ALA A 372 12.81 16.21 7.32
C ALA A 372 11.82 16.38 6.15
N ALA A 373 11.92 15.60 5.08
CA ALA A 373 10.96 15.61 3.98
C ALA A 373 9.58 15.08 4.42
N ILE A 374 9.54 14.03 5.27
CA ILE A 374 8.30 13.55 5.89
C ILE A 374 7.67 14.64 6.77
N GLN A 375 8.48 15.34 7.59
CA GLN A 375 8.01 16.46 8.40
C GLN A 375 7.43 17.58 7.54
N ALA A 376 8.10 17.93 6.45
CA ALA A 376 7.59 18.95 5.52
C ALA A 376 6.21 18.59 4.96
N ASN A 377 5.96 17.31 4.63
CA ASN A 377 4.64 16.87 4.18
C ASN A 377 3.57 16.97 5.29
N ILE A 378 3.92 16.72 6.56
CA ILE A 378 3.02 16.93 7.71
C ILE A 378 2.69 18.41 7.85
N ASP A 379 3.69 19.28 7.74
CA ASP A 379 3.52 20.72 7.86
C ASP A 379 2.73 21.30 6.67
N GLN A 380 2.92 20.75 5.46
CA GLN A 380 2.12 21.07 4.28
C GLN A 380 0.64 20.69 4.45
N ALA A 381 0.35 19.55 5.08
CA ALA A 381 -1.03 19.16 5.40
C ALA A 381 -1.69 20.14 6.39
N ARG A 382 -0.96 20.55 7.41
CA ARG A 382 -1.42 21.57 8.36
C ARG A 382 -1.63 22.93 7.69
N HIS A 383 -0.73 23.33 6.79
CA HIS A 383 -0.88 24.56 6.00
C HIS A 383 -2.16 24.51 5.15
N LEU A 384 -2.36 23.42 4.39
CA LEU A 384 -3.57 23.26 3.57
C LEU A 384 -4.84 23.29 4.44
N ALA A 385 -4.85 22.62 5.58
CA ALA A 385 -5.98 22.66 6.52
C ALA A 385 -6.28 24.09 6.99
N GLY A 386 -5.26 24.85 7.39
CA GLY A 386 -5.42 26.26 7.80
C GLY A 386 -5.95 27.15 6.66
N ARG A 387 -5.55 26.89 5.39
CA ARG A 387 -6.11 27.60 4.23
C ARG A 387 -7.59 27.28 4.01
N ILE A 388 -7.99 26.02 4.22
CA ILE A 388 -9.38 25.57 4.11
C ILE A 388 -10.24 26.18 5.22
N GLU A 389 -9.79 26.12 6.47
CA GLU A 389 -10.51 26.69 7.63
C GLU A 389 -10.66 28.20 7.55
N GLY A 390 -9.72 28.90 6.93
CA GLY A 390 -9.76 30.34 6.68
C GLY A 390 -10.67 30.78 5.52
N GLU A 391 -11.22 29.85 4.72
CA GLU A 391 -12.05 30.15 3.54
C GLU A 391 -13.50 29.68 3.75
N PRO A 392 -14.47 30.58 3.94
CA PRO A 392 -15.86 30.18 4.22
C PRO A 392 -16.56 29.32 3.15
N ARG A 393 -16.01 29.28 1.94
CA ARG A 393 -16.53 28.45 0.83
C ARG A 393 -15.98 27.04 0.83
N LEU A 394 -15.08 26.70 1.76
CA LEU A 394 -14.50 25.36 1.90
C LEU A 394 -14.91 24.76 3.24
N GLU A 395 -14.99 23.45 3.30
CA GLU A 395 -15.32 22.70 4.52
C GLU A 395 -14.31 21.57 4.71
N LEU A 396 -13.62 21.55 5.86
CA LEU A 396 -12.79 20.42 6.28
C LEU A 396 -13.69 19.30 6.80
N LEU A 397 -13.53 18.06 6.27
CA LEU A 397 -14.44 16.95 6.55
C LEU A 397 -13.88 15.92 7.56
N ALA A 398 -12.61 16.03 7.92
CA ALA A 398 -11.97 15.17 8.92
C ALA A 398 -10.82 15.91 9.60
N PRO A 399 -10.47 15.56 10.86
CA PRO A 399 -9.26 16.03 11.50
C PRO A 399 -8.00 15.66 10.70
N VAL A 400 -6.99 16.53 10.68
CA VAL A 400 -5.71 16.28 10.00
C VAL A 400 -4.72 15.70 11.01
N SER A 401 -4.53 14.38 10.97
CA SER A 401 -3.67 13.65 11.91
C SER A 401 -2.21 13.58 11.43
N LEU A 402 -1.99 13.28 10.16
CA LEU A 402 -0.66 13.13 9.54
C LEU A 402 -0.55 14.05 8.31
N ASN A 403 -0.61 13.48 7.13
CA ASN A 403 -0.36 14.12 5.84
C ASN A 403 -1.55 14.02 4.88
N THR A 404 -2.74 13.70 5.37
CA THR A 404 -3.96 13.57 4.57
C THR A 404 -4.96 14.64 4.98
N VAL A 405 -5.49 15.37 3.98
CA VAL A 405 -6.50 16.42 4.15
C VAL A 405 -7.70 16.06 3.30
N CYS A 406 -8.88 16.02 3.94
CA CYS A 406 -10.16 15.74 3.29
C CYS A 406 -11.07 16.95 3.41
N PHE A 407 -11.46 17.53 2.30
CA PHE A 407 -12.27 18.74 2.27
C PHE A 407 -13.23 18.77 1.09
N ARG A 408 -14.15 19.74 1.08
CA ARG A 408 -15.02 20.00 -0.07
C ARG A 408 -15.24 21.49 -0.28
N TYR A 409 -15.59 21.86 -1.50
CA TYR A 409 -16.19 23.15 -1.78
C TYR A 409 -17.63 23.13 -1.27
N ALA A 410 -17.99 24.12 -0.45
CA ALA A 410 -19.31 24.27 0.19
C ALA A 410 -19.88 25.67 -0.04
N GLY A 411 -19.36 26.38 -1.06
CA GLY A 411 -19.63 27.80 -1.26
C GLY A 411 -21.04 28.13 -1.72
N GLY A 412 -21.57 29.19 -1.16
CA GLY A 412 -22.72 29.92 -1.66
C GLY A 412 -24.07 29.26 -1.41
N SER A 413 -24.98 29.46 -2.34
CA SER A 413 -26.37 29.01 -2.32
C SER A 413 -26.55 27.58 -2.92
N VAL A 414 -25.47 26.78 -2.98
CA VAL A 414 -25.56 25.41 -3.50
C VAL A 414 -26.23 24.52 -2.46
N PRO A 415 -27.37 23.87 -2.78
CA PRO A 415 -28.00 22.94 -1.85
C PRO A 415 -27.09 21.74 -1.54
N ASP A 416 -27.11 21.25 -0.30
CA ASP A 416 -26.31 20.07 0.13
C ASP A 416 -26.47 18.87 -0.80
N THR A 417 -27.64 18.65 -1.36
CA THR A 417 -27.95 17.56 -2.32
C THR A 417 -27.16 17.66 -3.63
N ARG A 418 -26.55 18.81 -3.94
CA ARG A 418 -25.74 19.03 -5.15
C ARG A 418 -24.23 19.14 -4.88
N LEU A 419 -23.82 19.27 -3.61
CA LEU A 419 -22.41 19.46 -3.26
C LEU A 419 -21.53 18.28 -3.68
N ASP A 420 -22.03 17.05 -3.59
CA ASP A 420 -21.25 15.86 -3.98
C ASP A 420 -20.94 15.86 -5.48
N VAL A 421 -21.95 16.15 -6.31
CA VAL A 421 -21.77 16.24 -7.78
C VAL A 421 -20.83 17.39 -8.14
N LEU A 422 -21.01 18.55 -7.51
CA LEU A 422 -20.16 19.72 -7.72
C LEU A 422 -18.69 19.40 -7.41
N ASN A 423 -18.43 18.78 -6.27
CA ASN A 423 -17.06 18.43 -5.87
C ASN A 423 -16.45 17.32 -6.75
N GLN A 424 -17.27 16.41 -7.27
CA GLN A 424 -16.82 15.42 -8.27
C GLN A 424 -16.43 16.11 -9.58
N GLU A 425 -17.20 17.10 -10.05
CA GLU A 425 -16.85 17.88 -11.24
C GLU A 425 -15.57 18.69 -11.01
N ILE A 426 -15.42 19.38 -9.87
CA ILE A 426 -14.20 20.11 -9.51
C ILE A 426 -12.99 19.17 -9.55
N LEU A 427 -13.08 17.99 -8.95
CA LEU A 427 -12.00 17.01 -8.95
C LEU A 427 -11.60 16.60 -10.38
N THR A 428 -12.58 16.35 -11.23
CA THR A 428 -12.37 15.97 -12.63
C THR A 428 -11.69 17.09 -13.42
N GLU A 429 -12.17 18.32 -13.28
CA GLU A 429 -11.58 19.50 -13.95
C GLU A 429 -10.15 19.79 -13.48
N LEU A 430 -9.83 19.60 -12.19
CA LEU A 430 -8.46 19.73 -11.68
C LEU A 430 -7.51 18.76 -12.40
N GLN A 431 -7.93 17.53 -12.63
CA GLN A 431 -7.15 16.49 -13.30
C GLN A 431 -7.06 16.73 -14.81
N GLU A 432 -8.20 16.97 -15.48
CA GLU A 432 -8.26 17.10 -16.94
C GLU A 432 -7.60 18.39 -17.44
N ARG A 433 -7.66 19.48 -16.67
CA ARG A 433 -6.93 20.72 -16.98
C ARG A 433 -5.44 20.65 -16.60
N GLY A 434 -4.98 19.52 -16.02
CA GLY A 434 -3.58 19.35 -15.63
C GLY A 434 -3.13 20.31 -14.51
N ILE A 435 -4.04 20.70 -13.62
CA ILE A 435 -3.76 21.62 -12.51
C ILE A 435 -3.17 20.85 -11.32
N ALA A 436 -3.88 19.80 -10.87
CA ALA A 436 -3.48 18.94 -9.77
C ALA A 436 -4.20 17.58 -9.88
N VAL A 437 -3.64 16.56 -9.22
CA VAL A 437 -4.25 15.23 -9.14
C VAL A 437 -4.45 14.82 -7.67
N PRO A 438 -5.48 15.33 -6.99
CA PRO A 438 -5.98 14.72 -5.75
C PRO A 438 -6.84 13.50 -6.06
N SER A 439 -7.19 12.71 -5.02
CA SER A 439 -8.20 11.64 -5.11
C SER A 439 -9.50 12.08 -4.42
N HIS A 440 -10.45 11.16 -4.32
CA HIS A 440 -11.65 11.37 -3.53
C HIS A 440 -11.82 10.30 -2.46
N THR A 441 -12.72 10.58 -1.53
CA THR A 441 -13.28 9.60 -0.59
C THR A 441 -14.71 10.01 -0.21
N ILE A 442 -15.43 9.13 0.47
CA ILE A 442 -16.76 9.40 1.02
C ILE A 442 -16.65 9.36 2.55
N LEU A 443 -16.97 10.46 3.20
CA LEU A 443 -16.94 10.60 4.66
C LEU A 443 -18.33 10.95 5.18
N GLY A 444 -18.92 10.08 5.98
CA GLY A 444 -20.28 10.28 6.48
C GLY A 444 -21.33 10.50 5.38
N GLY A 445 -21.17 9.83 4.22
CA GLY A 445 -22.03 9.97 3.05
C GLY A 445 -21.75 11.20 2.19
N ARG A 446 -20.73 12.01 2.49
CA ARG A 446 -20.36 13.25 1.78
C ARG A 446 -19.10 13.02 0.92
N PHE A 447 -19.13 13.48 -0.32
CA PHE A 447 -17.95 13.46 -1.20
C PHE A 447 -16.89 14.43 -0.70
N ALA A 448 -15.66 13.95 -0.59
CA ALA A 448 -14.49 14.70 -0.18
C ALA A 448 -13.41 14.69 -1.26
N ILE A 449 -12.86 15.85 -1.59
CA ILE A 449 -11.56 15.96 -2.26
C ILE A 449 -10.50 15.57 -1.23
N ARG A 450 -9.70 14.55 -1.56
CA ARG A 450 -8.71 13.97 -0.65
C ARG A 450 -7.30 14.19 -1.19
N VAL A 451 -6.50 14.86 -0.39
CA VAL A 451 -5.09 15.18 -0.66
C VAL A 451 -4.22 14.38 0.31
N CYS A 452 -3.43 13.44 -0.20
CA CYS A 452 -2.49 12.66 0.60
C CYS A 452 -1.05 13.00 0.19
N ILE A 453 -0.33 13.69 1.07
CA ILE A 453 0.95 14.30 0.74
C ILE A 453 2.08 13.33 1.05
N THR A 454 2.50 12.57 0.04
CA THR A 454 3.66 11.67 0.08
C THR A 454 4.70 12.05 -0.98
N ASN A 455 4.87 13.35 -1.19
CA ASN A 455 5.67 13.90 -2.27
C ASN A 455 6.71 14.91 -1.75
N HIS A 456 7.98 14.55 -1.84
CA HIS A 456 9.08 15.42 -1.39
C HIS A 456 9.36 16.61 -2.32
N ARG A 457 8.69 16.68 -3.48
CA ARG A 457 8.83 17.78 -4.45
C ARG A 457 7.76 18.86 -4.28
N SER A 458 6.71 18.59 -3.48
CA SER A 458 5.64 19.56 -3.23
C SER A 458 6.16 20.74 -2.39
N GLU A 459 5.68 21.93 -2.71
CA GLU A 459 5.97 23.19 -2.01
C GLU A 459 4.67 23.80 -1.47
N LEU A 460 4.72 24.71 -0.50
CA LEU A 460 3.54 25.35 0.08
C LEU A 460 2.69 26.03 -0.99
N SER A 461 3.33 26.68 -1.96
CA SER A 461 2.67 27.34 -3.10
C SER A 461 1.83 26.39 -3.97
N ASP A 462 2.15 25.09 -4.00
CA ASP A 462 1.35 24.10 -4.74
C ASP A 462 -0.03 23.91 -4.10
N PHE A 463 -0.11 23.99 -2.76
CA PHE A 463 -1.37 23.87 -2.00
C PHE A 463 -2.17 25.17 -2.05
N ASP A 464 -1.50 26.32 -2.05
CA ASP A 464 -2.15 27.61 -2.29
C ASP A 464 -2.82 27.62 -3.67
N ALA A 465 -2.10 27.20 -4.71
CA ALA A 465 -2.64 27.07 -6.06
C ALA A 465 -3.81 26.06 -6.15
N LEU A 466 -3.78 24.97 -5.36
CA LEU A 466 -4.89 24.03 -5.28
C LEU A 466 -6.15 24.69 -4.72
N VAL A 467 -6.02 25.43 -3.61
CA VAL A 467 -7.15 26.13 -2.99
C VAL A 467 -7.74 27.15 -3.95
N GLU A 468 -6.91 27.97 -4.59
CA GLU A 468 -7.36 28.96 -5.58
C GLU A 468 -8.07 28.29 -6.78
N ALA A 469 -7.54 27.18 -7.27
CA ALA A 469 -8.15 26.43 -8.38
C ALA A 469 -9.51 25.83 -7.98
N VAL A 470 -9.64 25.25 -6.78
CA VAL A 470 -10.90 24.70 -6.28
C VAL A 470 -11.95 25.81 -6.17
N LEU A 471 -11.58 26.99 -5.67
CA LEU A 471 -12.48 28.14 -5.53
C LEU A 471 -12.93 28.68 -6.90
N ALA A 472 -12.00 28.80 -7.85
CA ALA A 472 -12.30 29.28 -9.19
C ALA A 472 -13.20 28.29 -9.96
N LEU A 473 -12.88 26.99 -9.93
CA LEU A 473 -13.66 25.95 -10.57
C LEU A 473 -15.05 25.81 -9.92
N GLY A 474 -15.13 25.88 -8.59
CA GLY A 474 -16.40 25.85 -7.87
C GLY A 474 -17.33 26.99 -8.31
N ALA A 475 -16.82 28.22 -8.39
CA ALA A 475 -17.58 29.38 -8.88
C ALA A 475 -17.99 29.20 -10.36
N GLU A 476 -17.07 28.80 -11.23
CA GLU A 476 -17.32 28.57 -12.67
C GLU A 476 -18.41 27.49 -12.90
N ILE A 477 -18.38 26.39 -12.16
CA ILE A 477 -19.35 25.29 -12.30
C ILE A 477 -20.73 25.72 -11.79
N VAL A 478 -20.78 26.48 -10.68
CA VAL A 478 -22.04 27.03 -10.14
C VAL A 478 -22.67 27.97 -11.15
N GLU A 479 -21.88 28.87 -11.79
CA GLU A 479 -22.36 29.81 -12.82
C GLU A 479 -22.84 29.10 -14.11
N ARG A 480 -22.16 28.03 -14.53
CA ARG A 480 -22.58 27.25 -15.72
C ARG A 480 -23.91 26.53 -15.54
N GLY A 481 -24.43 26.50 -14.31
CA GLY A 481 -25.59 25.69 -13.96
C GLY A 481 -25.28 24.19 -14.09
N THR A 482 -25.45 23.45 -13.03
CA THR A 482 -25.08 22.02 -12.96
C THR A 482 -25.99 21.11 -13.82
N ASP A 483 -26.39 21.50 -15.01
CA ASP A 483 -27.24 20.72 -15.92
C ASP A 483 -26.49 19.63 -16.70
N ARG A 484 -25.22 19.42 -16.43
CA ARG A 484 -24.45 18.32 -17.03
C ARG A 484 -24.51 17.07 -16.15
N VAL A 485 -25.51 16.26 -16.49
CA VAL A 485 -25.52 14.78 -16.45
C VAL A 485 -25.03 14.15 -15.14
N ALA A 486 -25.96 13.52 -14.48
CA ALA A 486 -25.68 12.41 -13.58
C ALA A 486 -24.73 11.42 -14.27
N VAL A 487 -23.46 11.51 -13.96
CA VAL A 487 -22.53 10.45 -14.28
C VAL A 487 -22.98 9.25 -13.45
N THR A 488 -23.41 8.21 -14.13
CA THR A 488 -23.69 6.90 -13.53
C THR A 488 -22.55 6.57 -12.61
N GLY A 489 -22.84 6.45 -11.33
CA GLY A 489 -21.89 5.99 -10.33
C GLY A 489 -21.27 4.66 -10.79
N PRO A 490 -20.09 4.27 -10.29
CA PRO A 490 -19.49 3.01 -10.66
C PRO A 490 -20.48 1.91 -10.36
N GLN A 491 -20.99 1.27 -11.43
CA GLN A 491 -21.77 0.05 -11.31
C GLN A 491 -20.90 -0.97 -10.58
N GLY A 492 -21.36 -1.38 -9.40
CA GLY A 492 -20.96 -2.63 -8.82
C GLY A 492 -19.84 -2.61 -7.80
N GLN A 493 -19.96 -1.79 -6.76
CA GLN A 493 -19.69 -2.32 -5.42
C GLN A 493 -21.00 -2.31 -4.64
N SER A 494 -21.89 -3.19 -5.05
CA SER A 494 -23.04 -3.58 -4.25
C SER A 494 -22.50 -4.14 -2.93
N HIS A 495 -22.71 -3.41 -1.85
CA HIS A 495 -22.81 -4.05 -0.54
C HIS A 495 -23.83 -5.17 -0.70
N CYS A 496 -23.38 -6.41 -0.77
CA CYS A 496 -24.24 -7.57 -0.59
C CYS A 496 -24.80 -7.52 0.82
N ALA A 497 -25.95 -6.89 0.97
CA ALA A 497 -26.86 -7.23 2.04
C ALA A 497 -27.33 -8.67 1.77
N SER A 498 -26.98 -9.59 2.66
CA SER A 498 -27.46 -10.96 2.66
C SER A 498 -28.99 -10.98 2.63
N PRO A 499 -29.62 -11.68 1.72
CA PRO A 499 -31.02 -12.04 1.91
C PRO A 499 -31.11 -13.18 2.94
N ALA A 500 -31.88 -12.93 3.98
CA ALA A 500 -32.28 -13.92 4.94
C ALA A 500 -32.99 -15.10 4.26
N SER A 501 -32.63 -16.29 4.74
CA SER A 501 -33.21 -17.60 4.50
C SER A 501 -34.69 -17.64 4.21
N LYS A 502 -35.08 -18.35 3.15
CA LYS A 502 -36.23 -19.30 3.14
C LYS A 502 -36.24 -20.08 1.82
N ALA A 503 -35.94 -21.36 1.89
CA ALA A 503 -36.80 -22.39 1.26
C ALA A 503 -36.17 -23.78 1.43
N SER A 504 -36.79 -24.57 2.27
CA SER A 504 -36.73 -26.02 2.27
C SER A 504 -37.12 -26.57 0.89
N ARG A 505 -36.23 -27.36 0.27
CA ARG A 505 -36.61 -28.28 -0.79
C ARG A 505 -36.19 -29.68 -0.40
N SER A 506 -37.21 -30.51 -0.17
CA SER A 506 -37.13 -31.95 -0.05
C SER A 506 -36.51 -32.57 -1.31
N HIS A 507 -35.43 -33.32 -1.14
CA HIS A 507 -34.96 -34.25 -2.18
C HIS A 507 -35.54 -35.63 -1.92
N SER A 508 -36.49 -36.03 -2.79
CA SER A 508 -36.88 -37.41 -3.00
C SER A 508 -35.77 -38.14 -3.78
N LYS A 509 -35.32 -39.27 -3.23
CA LYS A 509 -34.44 -40.24 -3.89
C LYS A 509 -35.17 -40.92 -5.07
N PRO A 510 -34.51 -41.26 -6.17
CA PRO A 510 -34.89 -42.36 -7.02
C PRO A 510 -34.13 -43.64 -6.58
N SER A 511 -34.87 -44.75 -6.60
CA SER A 511 -34.40 -46.12 -6.38
C SER A 511 -33.58 -46.63 -7.56
N PRO A 512 -32.72 -47.66 -7.39
CA PRO A 512 -31.91 -48.23 -8.46
C PRO A 512 -32.69 -49.33 -9.21
N GLU A 513 -32.68 -49.25 -10.51
CA GLU A 513 -32.95 -50.40 -11.37
C GLU A 513 -31.64 -51.00 -11.88
N ALA A 514 -31.56 -52.33 -11.75
CA ALA A 514 -30.53 -53.18 -12.29
C ALA A 514 -30.86 -53.57 -13.75
N GLU A 515 -29.81 -53.82 -14.51
CA GLU A 515 -29.68 -54.73 -15.65
C GLU A 515 -28.33 -54.46 -16.29
N ASP A 516 -27.38 -55.29 -16.36
CA ASP A 516 -27.13 -56.65 -16.83
C ASP A 516 -26.46 -56.62 -18.23
N GLU A 517 -25.31 -57.30 -18.33
CA GLU A 517 -24.66 -57.89 -19.52
C GLU A 517 -24.14 -56.98 -20.67
N SER A 518 -22.84 -56.86 -20.79
CA SER A 518 -21.93 -57.60 -21.68
C SER A 518 -20.53 -56.98 -21.71
#